data_c77261559b0302fe7c7178637fc001a3
#
_entry.id   c77261559b0302fe7c7178637fc001a3
#
_cell.length_a   1.000
_cell.length_b   1.000
_cell.length_c   1.000
_cell.angle_alpha   90.00
_cell.angle_beta   90.00
_cell.angle_gamma   90.00
#
_symmetry.space_group_name_H-M   'P 1'
#
loop_
_entity.id
_entity.type
_entity.pdbx_description
1 polymer ?
#
loop_
_entity_poly.entity_id
_entity_poly.type
_entity_poly.pdbx_seq_one_letter_code
_entity_poly.pdbx_strand_id
1 'polypeptide(L)'
;MCSSDLHAIEREFKVMRGLQNTDVPVAQMHVLCEDETVIGRAFYVMEFVQGRVLWDQSLPNMNNAQRASVYDEMNRVISALHTVDYQACGLADYGKPGNYFERQIGRWSKQYVASETQPIPEMNHLMQWLPANMPASALDASKVSIVHGDYRLDNLMFHPSDSKVMAVLDWELSTIGHPLADFSYHCMAWHIPPGTFRGIGGLDVAALGIPTEAEYIHKYCDRTGLATPSNLKNDWYFYLAYNMFRIAAILQGIAKRVEAGTASSEQAKASGAGARPMAELAWKFAQLDRKSTR
;
A
#
# COMPACT_ATOMS: atom_id res chain seq x y z
N MET A 1 4.63 22.36 -10.36
CA MET A 1 5.71 21.57 -9.73
C MET A 1 5.55 21.72 -8.23
N CYS A 2 5.20 20.65 -7.55
CA CYS A 2 5.03 20.68 -6.10
C CYS A 2 6.41 20.61 -5.45
N SER A 3 6.69 21.50 -4.51
CA SER A 3 7.94 21.64 -3.73
C SER A 3 8.28 20.39 -2.87
N SER A 4 7.69 19.24 -3.13
CA SER A 4 7.93 18.00 -2.40
C SER A 4 9.01 17.10 -3.01
N ASP A 5 9.41 17.33 -4.24
CA ASP A 5 10.30 16.40 -4.97
C ASP A 5 11.77 16.50 -4.52
N LEU A 6 12.18 17.61 -3.96
CA LEU A 6 13.53 17.80 -3.42
C LEU A 6 13.79 17.06 -2.10
N HIS A 7 12.74 16.69 -1.37
CA HIS A 7 12.85 15.96 -0.08
C HIS A 7 12.57 14.46 -0.19
N ALA A 8 12.16 13.93 -1.34
CA ALA A 8 11.81 12.52 -1.51
C ALA A 8 13.03 11.61 -1.33
N ILE A 9 14.15 11.93 -1.98
CA ILE A 9 15.40 11.14 -1.94
C ILE A 9 15.96 11.03 -0.51
N GLU A 10 15.97 12.13 0.23
CA GLU A 10 16.42 12.15 1.63
C GLU A 10 15.53 11.29 2.53
N ARG A 11 14.21 11.33 2.28
CA ARG A 11 13.25 10.52 3.04
C ARG A 11 13.40 9.04 2.77
N GLU A 12 13.55 8.65 1.50
CA GLU A 12 13.80 7.25 1.12
C GLU A 12 15.11 6.73 1.73
N PHE A 13 16.20 7.52 1.61
CA PHE A 13 17.47 7.19 2.25
C PHE A 13 17.30 7.02 3.75
N LYS A 14 16.63 7.95 4.43
CA LYS A 14 16.44 7.94 5.87
C LYS A 14 15.71 6.69 6.36
N VAL A 15 14.60 6.31 5.72
CA VAL A 15 13.82 5.12 6.14
C VAL A 15 14.61 3.84 5.89
N MET A 16 15.21 3.67 4.70
CA MET A 16 16.00 2.48 4.41
C MET A 16 17.22 2.38 5.33
N ARG A 17 17.91 3.49 5.60
CA ARG A 17 19.02 3.53 6.55
C ARG A 17 18.61 3.15 7.97
N GLY A 18 17.46 3.63 8.45
CA GLY A 18 16.92 3.28 9.76
C GLY A 18 16.55 1.80 9.88
N LEU A 19 16.08 1.20 8.80
CA LEU A 19 15.64 -0.21 8.77
C LEU A 19 16.76 -1.24 8.59
N GLN A 20 17.98 -0.84 8.24
CA GLN A 20 19.08 -1.76 7.88
C GLN A 20 19.44 -2.82 8.94
N ASN A 21 19.19 -2.56 10.21
CA ASN A 21 19.49 -3.48 11.31
C ASN A 21 18.23 -4.09 11.92
N THR A 22 17.18 -4.24 11.12
CA THR A 22 15.90 -4.83 11.50
C THR A 22 15.59 -6.07 10.66
N ASP A 23 14.48 -6.76 10.97
CA ASP A 23 14.00 -7.89 10.18
C ASP A 23 13.33 -7.47 8.84
N VAL A 24 13.23 -6.17 8.56
CA VAL A 24 12.72 -5.64 7.30
C VAL A 24 13.85 -5.65 6.27
N PRO A 25 13.72 -6.40 5.17
CA PRO A 25 14.77 -6.44 4.16
C PRO A 25 14.81 -5.12 3.38
N VAL A 26 15.94 -4.45 3.43
CA VAL A 26 16.24 -3.23 2.66
C VAL A 26 17.65 -3.30 2.09
N ALA A 27 17.88 -2.63 0.96
CA ALA A 27 19.22 -2.48 0.41
C ALA A 27 20.14 -1.73 1.39
N GLN A 28 21.41 -2.10 1.46
CA GLN A 28 22.38 -1.38 2.28
C GLN A 28 22.60 0.03 1.74
N MET A 29 22.37 1.03 2.58
CA MET A 29 22.56 2.43 2.23
C MET A 29 23.99 2.88 2.54
N HIS A 30 24.71 3.37 1.54
CA HIS A 30 26.11 3.76 1.68
C HIS A 30 26.26 5.26 1.93
N VAL A 31 25.73 6.11 1.04
CA VAL A 31 25.89 7.56 1.14
C VAL A 31 24.69 8.30 0.55
N LEU A 32 24.32 9.41 1.17
CA LEU A 32 23.44 10.43 0.60
C LEU A 32 24.30 11.62 0.18
N CYS A 33 24.11 12.08 -1.04
CA CYS A 33 24.73 13.28 -1.57
C CYS A 33 23.66 14.33 -1.86
N GLU A 34 23.67 15.41 -1.10
CA GLU A 34 22.74 16.54 -1.24
C GLU A 34 23.32 17.67 -2.12
N ASP A 35 24.62 17.55 -2.49
CA ASP A 35 25.28 18.52 -3.37
C ASP A 35 24.85 18.30 -4.82
N GLU A 36 23.98 19.17 -5.29
CA GLU A 36 23.46 19.12 -6.66
C GLU A 36 24.53 19.43 -7.73
N THR A 37 25.70 19.98 -7.34
CA THR A 37 26.78 20.26 -8.30
C THR A 37 27.47 19.01 -8.84
N VAL A 38 27.30 17.86 -8.14
CA VAL A 38 27.95 16.60 -8.51
C VAL A 38 27.33 15.96 -9.76
N ILE A 39 25.99 15.80 -9.80
CA ILE A 39 25.27 15.21 -10.96
C ILE A 39 24.02 15.99 -11.37
N GLY A 40 23.83 17.21 -10.88
CA GLY A 40 22.68 18.06 -11.20
C GLY A 40 21.45 17.86 -10.31
N ARG A 41 21.51 16.95 -9.33
CA ARG A 41 20.46 16.68 -8.34
C ARG A 41 20.99 15.90 -7.15
N ALA A 42 20.28 15.94 -6.02
CA ALA A 42 20.55 15.06 -4.90
C ALA A 42 20.37 13.58 -5.29
N PHE A 43 21.19 12.71 -4.72
CA PHE A 43 21.14 11.26 -4.97
C PHE A 43 21.67 10.47 -3.78
N TYR A 44 21.34 9.18 -3.72
CA TYR A 44 21.97 8.25 -2.79
C TYR A 44 22.63 7.08 -3.53
N VAL A 45 23.60 6.46 -2.85
CA VAL A 45 24.25 5.23 -3.29
C VAL A 45 23.84 4.12 -2.34
N MET A 46 23.37 3.03 -2.91
CA MET A 46 22.98 1.83 -2.16
C MET A 46 23.58 0.57 -2.78
N GLU A 47 23.50 -0.52 -2.04
CA GLU A 47 23.82 -1.85 -2.53
C GLU A 47 23.01 -2.20 -3.78
N PHE A 48 23.63 -2.86 -4.74
CA PHE A 48 22.91 -3.48 -5.84
C PHE A 48 22.40 -4.87 -5.39
N VAL A 49 21.12 -4.95 -5.09
CA VAL A 49 20.49 -6.20 -4.67
C VAL A 49 20.17 -7.07 -5.88
N GLN A 50 20.79 -8.25 -5.96
CA GLN A 50 20.50 -9.24 -6.99
C GLN A 50 19.24 -10.01 -6.64
N GLY A 51 18.23 -10.00 -7.53
CA GLY A 51 16.95 -10.65 -7.27
C GLY A 51 16.03 -10.63 -8.47
N ARG A 52 14.78 -11.02 -8.23
CA ARG A 52 13.69 -10.97 -9.22
C ARG A 52 12.49 -10.26 -8.66
N VAL A 53 11.83 -9.47 -9.50
CA VAL A 53 10.53 -8.85 -9.20
C VAL A 53 9.44 -9.70 -9.82
N LEU A 54 8.39 -9.99 -9.05
CA LEU A 54 7.22 -10.76 -9.48
C LEU A 54 6.07 -9.80 -9.75
N TRP A 55 5.45 -9.90 -10.93
CA TRP A 55 4.46 -8.94 -11.39
C TRP A 55 3.02 -9.43 -11.30
N ASP A 56 2.81 -10.74 -11.50
CA ASP A 56 1.49 -11.37 -11.50
C ASP A 56 1.25 -12.05 -10.16
N GLN A 57 0.26 -11.59 -9.42
CA GLN A 57 -0.06 -12.11 -8.10
C GLN A 57 -0.58 -13.55 -8.11
N SER A 58 -1.05 -14.06 -9.25
CA SER A 58 -1.41 -15.48 -9.39
C SER A 58 -0.18 -16.38 -9.46
N LEU A 59 1.03 -15.81 -9.69
CA LEU A 59 2.30 -16.53 -9.79
C LEU A 59 2.22 -17.73 -10.75
N PRO A 60 1.87 -17.53 -12.03
CA PRO A 60 1.47 -18.59 -12.94
C PRO A 60 2.58 -19.65 -13.18
N ASN A 61 3.85 -19.27 -13.04
CA ASN A 61 5.02 -20.15 -13.27
C ASN A 61 5.50 -20.88 -12.00
N MET A 62 4.68 -20.89 -10.93
CA MET A 62 5.02 -21.52 -9.66
C MET A 62 4.05 -22.65 -9.33
N ASN A 63 4.52 -23.67 -8.61
CA ASN A 63 3.64 -24.67 -8.01
C ASN A 63 2.99 -24.13 -6.72
N ASN A 64 2.01 -24.88 -6.18
CA ASN A 64 1.25 -24.45 -5.01
C ASN A 64 2.13 -24.17 -3.77
N ALA A 65 3.14 -25.03 -3.53
CA ALA A 65 4.06 -24.83 -2.39
C ALA A 65 4.89 -23.55 -2.54
N GLN A 66 5.36 -23.25 -3.74
CA GLN A 66 6.10 -22.03 -4.04
C GLN A 66 5.21 -20.79 -3.87
N ARG A 67 3.95 -20.82 -4.34
CA ARG A 67 2.99 -19.73 -4.14
C ARG A 67 2.73 -19.49 -2.66
N ALA A 68 2.44 -20.55 -1.91
CA ALA A 68 2.24 -20.46 -0.46
C ALA A 68 3.45 -19.84 0.24
N SER A 69 4.68 -20.21 -0.12
CA SER A 69 5.92 -19.65 0.44
C SER A 69 6.11 -18.17 0.10
N VAL A 70 5.80 -17.75 -1.13
CA VAL A 70 5.87 -16.32 -1.52
C VAL A 70 4.89 -15.49 -0.71
N TYR A 71 3.63 -15.92 -0.60
CA TYR A 71 2.63 -15.21 0.19
C TYR A 71 2.94 -15.20 1.69
N ASP A 72 3.52 -16.28 2.21
CA ASP A 72 3.96 -16.34 3.61
C ASP A 72 5.09 -15.36 3.89
N GLU A 73 6.05 -15.27 2.99
CA GLU A 73 7.16 -14.31 3.10
C GLU A 73 6.69 -12.86 2.97
N MET A 74 5.77 -12.56 2.05
CA MET A 74 5.16 -11.23 1.95
C MET A 74 4.47 -10.84 3.27
N ASN A 75 3.73 -11.77 3.87
CA ASN A 75 3.09 -11.55 5.17
C ASN A 75 4.13 -11.34 6.28
N ARG A 76 5.22 -12.11 6.29
CA ARG A 76 6.31 -11.95 7.25
C ARG A 76 6.94 -10.55 7.16
N VAL A 77 7.25 -10.10 5.96
CA VAL A 77 7.94 -8.82 5.74
C VAL A 77 7.07 -7.63 6.14
N ILE A 78 5.79 -7.61 5.76
CA ILE A 78 4.89 -6.50 6.18
C ILE A 78 4.63 -6.54 7.69
N SER A 79 4.59 -7.72 8.29
CA SER A 79 4.47 -7.87 9.75
C SER A 79 5.72 -7.34 10.45
N ALA A 80 6.90 -7.66 9.96
CA ALA A 80 8.15 -7.13 10.48
C ALA A 80 8.19 -5.60 10.39
N LEU A 81 7.76 -5.03 9.24
CA LEU A 81 7.69 -3.57 9.07
C LEU A 81 6.77 -2.90 10.10
N HIS A 82 5.61 -3.49 10.35
CA HIS A 82 4.62 -2.91 11.25
C HIS A 82 4.94 -3.09 12.75
N THR A 83 5.89 -3.95 13.08
CA THR A 83 6.33 -4.20 14.47
C THR A 83 7.69 -3.59 14.81
N VAL A 84 8.34 -2.93 13.85
CA VAL A 84 9.59 -2.21 14.10
C VAL A 84 9.39 -1.09 15.13
N ASP A 85 10.27 -1.02 16.10
CA ASP A 85 10.40 0.18 16.93
C ASP A 85 11.05 1.30 16.11
N TYR A 86 10.19 2.09 15.47
CA TYR A 86 10.63 3.18 14.61
C TYR A 86 11.39 4.28 15.36
N GLN A 87 11.16 4.42 16.67
CA GLN A 87 11.89 5.40 17.49
C GLN A 87 13.33 4.93 17.71
N ALA A 88 13.52 3.65 18.05
CA ALA A 88 14.85 3.05 18.18
C ALA A 88 15.63 3.06 16.85
N CYS A 89 14.93 3.03 15.72
CA CYS A 89 15.52 3.15 14.38
C CYS A 89 15.86 4.60 13.97
N GLY A 90 15.66 5.59 14.83
CA GLY A 90 15.91 7.01 14.51
C GLY A 90 14.89 7.63 13.57
N LEU A 91 13.67 7.08 13.51
CA LEU A 91 12.59 7.49 12.62
C LEU A 91 11.43 8.18 13.36
N ALA A 92 11.64 8.66 14.60
CA ALA A 92 10.61 9.32 15.39
C ALA A 92 9.97 10.55 14.70
N ASP A 93 10.74 11.28 13.88
CA ASP A 93 10.34 12.45 13.11
C ASP A 93 9.97 12.14 11.65
N TYR A 94 9.94 10.86 11.25
CA TYR A 94 9.71 10.46 9.86
C TYR A 94 8.27 10.74 9.36
N GLY A 95 7.33 10.96 10.26
CA GLY A 95 5.94 11.30 9.97
C GLY A 95 5.21 11.80 11.20
N LYS A 96 3.94 12.12 11.02
CA LYS A 96 3.07 12.59 12.12
C LYS A 96 2.23 11.43 12.63
N PRO A 97 2.43 10.96 13.87
CA PRO A 97 1.57 9.93 14.46
C PRO A 97 0.14 10.47 14.70
N GLY A 98 -0.82 9.56 14.87
CA GLY A 98 -2.21 9.89 15.18
C GLY A 98 -3.03 10.45 13.99
N ASN A 99 -4.34 10.34 14.07
CA ASN A 99 -5.33 10.83 13.09
C ASN A 99 -4.98 10.49 11.62
N TYR A 100 -4.37 9.33 11.39
CA TYR A 100 -3.88 8.95 10.06
C TYR A 100 -4.99 8.92 9.02
N PHE A 101 -6.08 8.18 9.29
CA PHE A 101 -7.19 8.04 8.34
C PHE A 101 -7.88 9.37 8.05
N GLU A 102 -8.15 10.19 9.07
CA GLU A 102 -8.76 11.50 8.90
C GLU A 102 -7.94 12.38 7.94
N ARG A 103 -6.62 12.46 8.17
CA ARG A 103 -5.73 13.23 7.30
C ARG A 103 -5.69 12.70 5.87
N GLN A 104 -5.63 11.37 5.71
CA GLN A 104 -5.54 10.75 4.40
C GLN A 104 -6.86 10.86 3.63
N ILE A 105 -8.00 10.64 4.26
CA ILE A 105 -9.32 10.82 3.65
C ILE A 105 -9.47 12.28 3.18
N GLY A 106 -9.13 13.24 4.03
CA GLY A 106 -9.17 14.66 3.67
C GLY A 106 -8.23 15.01 2.50
N ARG A 107 -7.01 14.46 2.49
CA ARG A 107 -6.03 14.66 1.39
C ARG A 107 -6.56 14.11 0.08
N TRP A 108 -7.01 12.86 0.06
CA TRP A 108 -7.46 12.19 -1.16
C TRP A 108 -8.79 12.76 -1.68
N SER A 109 -9.68 13.21 -0.78
CA SER A 109 -10.89 13.94 -1.16
C SER A 109 -10.55 15.25 -1.90
N LYS A 110 -9.61 16.04 -1.37
CA LYS A 110 -9.16 17.27 -2.02
C LYS A 110 -8.51 16.99 -3.38
N GLN A 111 -7.68 15.95 -3.46
CA GLN A 111 -7.03 15.57 -4.70
C GLN A 111 -8.04 15.10 -5.75
N TYR A 112 -9.04 14.29 -5.37
CA TYR A 112 -10.10 13.85 -6.27
C TYR A 112 -10.86 15.06 -6.83
N VAL A 113 -11.36 15.95 -5.98
CA VAL A 113 -12.11 17.15 -6.40
C VAL A 113 -11.28 18.02 -7.35
N ALA A 114 -9.98 18.21 -7.07
CA ALA A 114 -9.09 18.98 -7.95
C ALA A 114 -8.80 18.31 -9.30
N SER A 115 -8.97 16.98 -9.38
CA SER A 115 -8.69 16.18 -10.59
C SER A 115 -9.95 15.65 -11.27
N GLU A 116 -11.14 15.98 -10.80
CA GLU A 116 -12.39 15.50 -11.38
C GLU A 116 -12.51 15.93 -12.86
N THR A 117 -12.80 14.97 -13.74
CA THR A 117 -13.07 15.18 -15.16
C THR A 117 -14.53 14.93 -15.46
N GLN A 118 -15.08 13.87 -14.88
CA GLN A 118 -16.49 13.52 -14.92
C GLN A 118 -16.94 13.06 -13.52
N PRO A 119 -18.16 13.42 -13.10
CA PRO A 119 -18.67 13.00 -11.79
C PRO A 119 -18.69 11.48 -11.64
N ILE A 120 -18.16 11.01 -10.51
CA ILE A 120 -18.27 9.62 -10.05
C ILE A 120 -19.09 9.65 -8.76
N PRO A 121 -20.39 9.31 -8.80
CA PRO A 121 -21.28 9.43 -7.64
C PRO A 121 -20.77 8.68 -6.41
N GLU A 122 -20.14 7.52 -6.62
CA GLU A 122 -19.56 6.68 -5.58
C GLU A 122 -18.46 7.41 -4.83
N MET A 123 -17.64 8.21 -5.50
CA MET A 123 -16.61 9.03 -4.86
C MET A 123 -17.24 10.09 -3.95
N ASN A 124 -18.32 10.74 -4.39
CA ASN A 124 -19.05 11.70 -3.57
C ASN A 124 -19.67 11.05 -2.32
N HIS A 125 -20.22 9.85 -2.47
CA HIS A 125 -20.73 9.07 -1.34
C HIS A 125 -19.60 8.67 -0.37
N LEU A 126 -18.45 8.21 -0.88
CA LEU A 126 -17.31 7.79 -0.07
C LEU A 126 -16.68 8.96 0.70
N MET A 127 -16.56 10.14 0.08
CA MET A 127 -16.05 11.34 0.76
C MET A 127 -16.91 11.75 1.96
N GLN A 128 -18.22 11.44 1.96
CA GLN A 128 -19.12 11.68 3.08
C GLN A 128 -19.12 10.51 4.06
N TRP A 129 -19.12 9.29 3.55
CA TRP A 129 -19.27 8.07 4.36
C TRP A 129 -18.02 7.75 5.17
N LEU A 130 -16.83 7.83 4.58
CA LEU A 130 -15.58 7.45 5.26
C LEU A 130 -15.34 8.23 6.56
N PRO A 131 -15.41 9.57 6.60
CA PRO A 131 -15.21 10.30 7.85
C PRO A 131 -16.31 10.05 8.90
N ALA A 132 -17.54 9.74 8.46
CA ALA A 132 -18.68 9.50 9.34
C ALA A 132 -18.73 8.07 9.92
N ASN A 133 -17.94 7.12 9.37
CA ASN A 133 -18.00 5.69 9.75
C ASN A 133 -16.62 5.14 10.12
N MET A 134 -15.68 5.99 10.57
CA MET A 134 -14.38 5.52 11.05
C MET A 134 -14.55 4.61 12.26
N PRO A 135 -14.09 3.35 12.23
CA PRO A 135 -14.18 2.46 13.36
C PRO A 135 -13.24 2.89 14.49
N ALA A 136 -13.54 2.47 15.72
CA ALA A 136 -12.68 2.77 16.87
C ALA A 136 -11.24 2.30 16.68
N SER A 137 -11.03 1.19 15.99
CA SER A 137 -9.70 0.68 15.63
C SER A 137 -8.90 1.64 14.74
N ALA A 138 -9.55 2.38 13.84
CA ALA A 138 -8.92 3.37 12.97
C ALA A 138 -8.60 4.69 13.70
N LEU A 139 -9.29 4.94 14.82
CA LEU A 139 -9.08 6.12 15.67
C LEU A 139 -8.07 5.85 16.80
N ASP A 140 -7.63 4.61 16.97
CA ASP A 140 -6.68 4.23 18.03
C ASP A 140 -5.30 4.84 17.78
N ALA A 141 -4.99 5.89 18.51
CA ALA A 141 -3.73 6.62 18.42
C ALA A 141 -2.50 5.78 18.84
N SER A 142 -2.70 4.62 19.49
CA SER A 142 -1.61 3.69 19.84
C SER A 142 -1.18 2.82 18.66
N LYS A 143 -2.00 2.69 17.63
CA LYS A 143 -1.73 1.91 16.42
C LYS A 143 -0.88 2.73 15.44
N VAL A 144 0.40 2.82 15.72
CA VAL A 144 1.37 3.60 14.96
C VAL A 144 2.55 2.72 14.55
N SER A 145 2.88 2.72 13.27
CA SER A 145 4.01 1.99 12.70
C SER A 145 4.63 2.76 11.54
N ILE A 146 5.76 2.26 11.03
CA ILE A 146 6.19 2.61 9.68
C ILE A 146 5.24 1.92 8.72
N VAL A 147 4.66 2.69 7.80
CA VAL A 147 3.86 2.17 6.69
C VAL A 147 4.59 2.42 5.37
N HIS A 148 4.56 1.45 4.47
CA HIS A 148 5.16 1.56 3.16
C HIS A 148 4.31 2.46 2.23
N GLY A 149 3.01 2.35 2.34
CA GLY A 149 2.04 3.12 1.55
C GLY A 149 1.77 2.58 0.14
N ASP A 150 2.60 1.67 -0.38
CA ASP A 150 2.40 0.96 -1.65
C ASP A 150 2.97 -0.48 -1.57
N TYR A 151 2.70 -1.20 -0.48
CA TYR A 151 3.22 -2.55 -0.27
C TYR A 151 2.53 -3.56 -1.19
N ARG A 152 3.24 -4.02 -2.21
CA ARG A 152 2.75 -4.93 -3.26
C ARG A 152 3.83 -5.91 -3.68
N LEU A 153 3.41 -7.01 -4.33
CA LEU A 153 4.30 -8.05 -4.85
C LEU A 153 5.43 -7.48 -5.73
N ASP A 154 5.11 -6.55 -6.60
CA ASP A 154 6.04 -5.94 -7.54
C ASP A 154 6.94 -4.85 -6.93
N ASN A 155 6.70 -4.47 -5.67
CA ASN A 155 7.60 -3.64 -4.87
C ASN A 155 8.47 -4.48 -3.93
N LEU A 156 8.59 -5.79 -4.20
CA LEU A 156 9.44 -6.72 -3.45
C LEU A 156 10.46 -7.37 -4.37
N MET A 157 11.73 -7.27 -4.00
CA MET A 157 12.83 -7.99 -4.65
C MET A 157 12.99 -9.34 -3.98
N PHE A 158 12.64 -10.42 -4.67
CA PHE A 158 12.83 -11.79 -4.20
C PHE A 158 14.20 -12.35 -4.57
N HIS A 159 14.68 -13.28 -3.79
CA HIS A 159 15.87 -14.04 -4.12
C HIS A 159 15.74 -14.71 -5.51
N PRO A 160 16.81 -14.88 -6.29
CA PRO A 160 16.73 -15.41 -7.65
C PRO A 160 16.03 -16.78 -7.77
N SER A 161 16.17 -17.65 -6.78
CA SER A 161 15.65 -19.02 -6.79
C SER A 161 14.74 -19.38 -5.61
N ASP A 162 14.67 -18.51 -4.59
CA ASP A 162 13.92 -18.75 -3.34
C ASP A 162 12.74 -17.78 -3.21
N SER A 163 11.85 -18.03 -2.26
CA SER A 163 10.74 -17.16 -1.91
C SER A 163 11.12 -16.02 -0.97
N LYS A 164 12.37 -15.98 -0.49
CA LYS A 164 12.86 -14.96 0.43
C LYS A 164 12.88 -13.57 -0.22
N VAL A 165 12.33 -12.57 0.45
CA VAL A 165 12.46 -11.16 0.06
C VAL A 165 13.84 -10.65 0.46
N MET A 166 14.55 -10.10 -0.50
CA MET A 166 15.90 -9.53 -0.33
C MET A 166 15.86 -8.02 -0.08
N ALA A 167 14.87 -7.33 -0.65
CA ALA A 167 14.65 -5.91 -0.40
C ALA A 167 13.19 -5.51 -0.69
N VAL A 168 12.67 -4.60 0.12
CA VAL A 168 11.45 -3.83 -0.18
C VAL A 168 11.88 -2.61 -0.98
N LEU A 169 11.18 -2.33 -2.06
CA LEU A 169 11.46 -1.27 -3.03
C LEU A 169 10.41 -0.16 -2.95
N ASP A 170 10.72 1.02 -3.51
CA ASP A 170 9.77 2.12 -3.72
C ASP A 170 9.19 2.72 -2.42
N TRP A 171 10.06 3.29 -1.61
CA TRP A 171 9.74 3.87 -0.30
C TRP A 171 9.18 5.31 -0.35
N GLU A 172 8.92 5.87 -1.53
CA GLU A 172 8.52 7.27 -1.72
C GLU A 172 7.23 7.67 -0.96
N LEU A 173 6.30 6.72 -0.79
CA LEU A 173 5.03 6.93 -0.09
C LEU A 173 5.09 6.58 1.41
N SER A 174 6.22 6.08 1.88
CA SER A 174 6.34 5.63 3.26
C SER A 174 6.27 6.78 4.27
N THR A 175 5.75 6.47 5.45
CA THR A 175 5.57 7.43 6.54
C THR A 175 5.31 6.72 7.87
N ILE A 176 5.21 7.49 8.95
CA ILE A 176 4.58 7.00 10.19
C ILE A 176 3.07 7.05 10.00
N GLY A 177 2.42 5.90 10.15
CA GLY A 177 0.99 5.76 9.87
C GLY A 177 0.34 4.62 10.63
N HIS A 178 -0.88 4.29 10.22
CA HIS A 178 -1.66 3.21 10.83
C HIS A 178 -1.40 1.89 10.09
N PRO A 179 -0.94 0.83 10.76
CA PRO A 179 -0.53 -0.43 10.11
C PRO A 179 -1.65 -1.08 9.28
N LEU A 180 -2.90 -1.00 9.74
CA LEU A 180 -4.03 -1.59 9.01
C LEU A 180 -4.35 -0.85 7.70
N ALA A 181 -3.94 0.41 7.54
CA ALA A 181 -4.06 1.12 6.27
C ALA A 181 -3.16 0.50 5.20
N ASP A 182 -1.95 0.10 5.58
CA ASP A 182 -0.97 -0.52 4.70
C ASP A 182 -1.30 -2.00 4.43
N PHE A 183 -1.63 -2.74 5.50
CA PHE A 183 -1.98 -4.15 5.37
C PHE A 183 -3.25 -4.36 4.53
N SER A 184 -4.31 -3.58 4.76
CA SER A 184 -5.53 -3.69 3.96
C SER A 184 -5.36 -3.21 2.52
N TYR A 185 -4.42 -2.28 2.25
CA TYR A 185 -4.03 -1.94 0.89
C TYR A 185 -3.48 -3.15 0.15
N HIS A 186 -2.56 -3.88 0.79
CA HIS A 186 -2.01 -5.11 0.23
C HIS A 186 -3.10 -6.17 -0.01
N CYS A 187 -4.05 -6.31 0.92
CA CYS A 187 -5.15 -7.27 0.81
C CYS A 187 -6.22 -6.92 -0.24
N MET A 188 -6.25 -5.71 -0.79
CA MET A 188 -7.19 -5.38 -1.88
C MET A 188 -7.11 -6.36 -3.05
N ALA A 189 -5.96 -6.98 -3.29
CA ALA A 189 -5.74 -7.92 -4.38
C ALA A 189 -6.76 -9.07 -4.39
N TRP A 190 -7.19 -9.56 -3.25
CA TRP A 190 -8.20 -10.63 -3.15
C TRP A 190 -9.60 -10.23 -3.63
N HIS A 191 -9.84 -8.94 -3.81
CA HIS A 191 -11.15 -8.38 -4.19
C HIS A 191 -11.19 -7.78 -5.57
N ILE A 192 -10.04 -7.50 -6.16
CA ILE A 192 -9.90 -6.88 -7.47
C ILE A 192 -9.75 -7.99 -8.52
N PRO A 193 -10.53 -7.96 -9.63
CA PRO A 193 -10.42 -8.97 -10.68
C PRO A 193 -9.02 -9.04 -11.31
N PRO A 194 -8.59 -10.22 -11.79
CA PRO A 194 -7.36 -10.38 -12.56
C PRO A 194 -7.32 -9.44 -13.77
N GLY A 195 -6.11 -8.99 -14.11
CA GLY A 195 -5.90 -8.05 -15.21
C GLY A 195 -6.21 -6.59 -14.89
N THR A 196 -6.86 -6.32 -13.76
CA THR A 196 -7.13 -4.98 -13.25
C THR A 196 -6.35 -4.77 -11.97
N PHE A 197 -5.53 -3.74 -11.90
CA PHE A 197 -4.74 -3.39 -10.70
C PHE A 197 -4.10 -4.60 -9.97
N ARG A 198 -3.67 -5.63 -10.75
CA ARG A 198 -2.99 -6.85 -10.25
C ARG A 198 -3.81 -7.65 -9.24
N GLY A 199 -5.12 -7.73 -9.42
CA GLY A 199 -6.00 -8.47 -8.55
C GLY A 199 -5.98 -9.98 -8.80
N ILE A 200 -6.44 -10.73 -7.81
CA ILE A 200 -6.68 -12.18 -7.84
C ILE A 200 -8.14 -12.52 -7.45
N GLY A 201 -8.99 -11.50 -7.34
CA GLY A 201 -10.40 -11.67 -6.97
C GLY A 201 -11.16 -12.55 -7.95
N GLY A 202 -11.86 -13.54 -7.41
CA GLY A 202 -12.61 -14.52 -8.20
C GLY A 202 -11.79 -15.73 -8.68
N LEU A 203 -10.48 -15.77 -8.48
CA LEU A 203 -9.69 -16.98 -8.69
C LEU A 203 -9.96 -18.00 -7.56
N ASP A 204 -9.85 -19.28 -7.88
CA ASP A 204 -9.81 -20.34 -6.87
C ASP A 204 -8.41 -20.36 -6.22
N VAL A 205 -8.23 -19.45 -5.25
CA VAL A 205 -6.95 -19.27 -4.55
C VAL A 205 -6.51 -20.55 -3.82
N ALA A 206 -7.46 -21.34 -3.30
CA ALA A 206 -7.17 -22.60 -2.62
C ALA A 206 -6.58 -23.63 -3.58
N ALA A 207 -7.17 -23.79 -4.77
CA ALA A 207 -6.64 -24.67 -5.81
C ALA A 207 -5.25 -24.23 -6.29
N LEU A 208 -4.96 -22.90 -6.24
CA LEU A 208 -3.66 -22.35 -6.59
C LEU A 208 -2.61 -22.46 -5.46
N GLY A 209 -2.99 -22.84 -4.25
CA GLY A 209 -2.10 -22.83 -3.08
C GLY A 209 -1.78 -21.41 -2.57
N ILE A 210 -2.58 -20.43 -2.95
CA ILE A 210 -2.56 -19.09 -2.41
C ILE A 210 -3.46 -19.06 -1.18
N PRO A 211 -3.03 -18.47 -0.05
CA PRO A 211 -3.89 -18.39 1.13
C PRO A 211 -5.17 -17.61 0.84
N THR A 212 -6.26 -18.02 1.45
CA THR A 212 -7.46 -17.17 1.50
C THR A 212 -7.14 -15.87 2.25
N GLU A 213 -7.89 -14.80 1.98
CA GLU A 213 -7.72 -13.55 2.71
C GLU A 213 -7.85 -13.75 4.23
N ALA A 214 -8.79 -14.57 4.67
CA ALA A 214 -8.99 -14.88 6.09
C ALA A 214 -7.76 -15.54 6.73
N GLU A 215 -7.14 -16.52 6.08
CA GLU A 215 -5.90 -17.16 6.53
C GLU A 215 -4.74 -16.17 6.55
N TYR A 216 -4.67 -15.29 5.54
CA TYR A 216 -3.64 -14.28 5.42
C TYR A 216 -3.73 -13.23 6.53
N ILE A 217 -4.94 -12.77 6.85
CA ILE A 217 -5.25 -11.88 7.98
C ILE A 217 -4.88 -12.55 9.30
N HIS A 218 -5.24 -13.82 9.48
CA HIS A 218 -4.94 -14.56 10.71
C HIS A 218 -3.43 -14.60 10.98
N LYS A 219 -2.64 -14.97 9.97
CA LYS A 219 -1.17 -14.97 10.07
C LYS A 219 -0.58 -13.61 10.42
N TYR A 220 -1.11 -12.54 9.82
CA TYR A 220 -0.67 -11.18 10.14
C TYR A 220 -0.99 -10.80 11.59
N CYS A 221 -2.18 -11.11 12.08
CA CYS A 221 -2.57 -10.89 13.46
C CYS A 221 -1.68 -11.66 14.45
N ASP A 222 -1.39 -12.93 14.15
CA ASP A 222 -0.53 -13.79 14.97
C ASP A 222 0.91 -13.24 15.05
N ARG A 223 1.43 -12.75 13.91
CA ARG A 223 2.80 -12.21 13.83
C ARG A 223 2.95 -10.85 14.51
N THR A 224 1.94 -10.03 14.44
CA THR A 224 2.05 -8.64 14.89
C THR A 224 1.46 -8.39 16.27
N GLY A 225 0.44 -9.13 16.67
CA GLY A 225 -0.34 -8.83 17.88
C GLY A 225 -1.10 -7.49 17.84
N LEU A 226 -1.10 -6.78 16.69
CA LEU A 226 -1.69 -5.45 16.55
C LEU A 226 -3.22 -5.46 16.48
N ALA A 227 -3.81 -6.60 16.10
CA ALA A 227 -5.24 -6.81 16.04
C ALA A 227 -5.57 -8.29 16.28
N THR A 228 -6.84 -8.60 16.55
CA THR A 228 -7.32 -9.97 16.51
C THR A 228 -8.17 -10.18 15.26
N PRO A 229 -8.19 -11.40 14.67
CA PRO A 229 -9.02 -11.66 13.48
C PRO A 229 -10.51 -11.33 13.69
N SER A 230 -11.04 -11.55 14.88
CA SER A 230 -12.43 -11.25 15.23
C SER A 230 -12.74 -9.75 15.26
N ASN A 231 -11.86 -8.96 15.86
CA ASN A 231 -12.01 -7.50 15.91
C ASN A 231 -11.86 -6.90 14.50
N LEU A 232 -10.85 -7.38 13.75
CA LEU A 232 -10.57 -6.88 12.41
C LEU A 232 -11.70 -7.19 11.43
N LYS A 233 -12.38 -8.34 11.57
CA LYS A 233 -13.51 -8.75 10.72
C LYS A 233 -14.63 -7.70 10.69
N ASN A 234 -14.91 -7.06 11.82
CA ASN A 234 -15.99 -6.07 11.93
C ASN A 234 -15.66 -4.77 11.19
N ASP A 235 -14.38 -4.38 11.18
CA ASP A 235 -13.91 -3.11 10.64
C ASP A 235 -13.30 -3.26 9.22
N TRP A 236 -13.20 -4.50 8.71
CA TRP A 236 -12.41 -4.80 7.51
C TRP A 236 -12.94 -4.11 6.27
N TYR A 237 -14.24 -4.02 6.12
CA TYR A 237 -14.85 -3.35 4.97
C TYR A 237 -14.57 -1.84 4.95
N PHE A 238 -14.45 -1.19 6.11
CA PHE A 238 -14.01 0.19 6.18
C PHE A 238 -12.59 0.37 5.60
N TYR A 239 -11.66 -0.49 5.99
CA TYR A 239 -10.27 -0.41 5.51
C TYR A 239 -10.14 -0.67 4.01
N LEU A 240 -10.88 -1.65 3.49
CA LEU A 240 -10.93 -1.92 2.06
C LEU A 240 -11.56 -0.75 1.28
N ALA A 241 -12.70 -0.23 1.75
CA ALA A 241 -13.35 0.93 1.13
C ALA A 241 -12.45 2.15 1.10
N TYR A 242 -11.73 2.42 2.20
CA TYR A 242 -10.76 3.51 2.28
C TYR A 242 -9.64 3.38 1.25
N ASN A 243 -9.02 2.21 1.15
CA ASN A 243 -7.91 2.02 0.22
C ASN A 243 -8.35 2.09 -1.24
N MET A 244 -9.49 1.50 -1.58
CA MET A 244 -10.04 1.57 -2.93
C MET A 244 -10.47 3.00 -3.29
N PHE A 245 -11.02 3.78 -2.34
CA PHE A 245 -11.27 5.21 -2.49
C PHE A 245 -9.97 5.98 -2.79
N ARG A 246 -8.90 5.70 -2.04
CA ARG A 246 -7.57 6.30 -2.27
C ARG A 246 -7.07 5.99 -3.68
N ILE A 247 -7.15 4.73 -4.11
CA ILE A 247 -6.72 4.33 -5.46
C ILE A 247 -7.59 4.97 -6.55
N ALA A 248 -8.91 5.02 -6.37
CA ALA A 248 -9.78 5.72 -7.31
C ALA A 248 -9.40 7.20 -7.46
N ALA A 249 -9.05 7.89 -6.38
CA ALA A 249 -8.57 9.27 -6.42
C ALA A 249 -7.22 9.42 -7.16
N ILE A 250 -6.29 8.47 -7.00
CA ILE A 250 -5.02 8.44 -7.73
C ILE A 250 -5.28 8.23 -9.23
N LEU A 251 -6.10 7.24 -9.59
CA LEU A 251 -6.44 6.92 -10.98
C LEU A 251 -7.17 8.09 -11.66
N GLN A 252 -8.04 8.80 -10.93
CA GLN A 252 -8.68 10.02 -11.42
C GLN A 252 -7.65 11.12 -11.71
N GLY A 253 -6.61 11.27 -10.88
CA GLY A 253 -5.50 12.18 -11.17
C GLY A 253 -4.73 11.81 -12.44
N ILE A 254 -4.60 10.52 -12.74
CA ILE A 254 -4.02 10.04 -14.01
C ILE A 254 -4.95 10.39 -15.17
N ALA A 255 -6.26 10.12 -15.05
CA ALA A 255 -7.25 10.47 -16.05
C ALA A 255 -7.21 11.97 -16.41
N LYS A 256 -7.10 12.84 -15.40
CA LYS A 256 -6.96 14.29 -15.61
C LYS A 256 -5.71 14.66 -16.41
N ARG A 257 -4.57 14.03 -16.10
CA ARG A 257 -3.33 14.26 -16.87
C ARG A 257 -3.41 13.76 -18.31
N VAL A 258 -4.12 12.66 -18.55
CA VAL A 258 -4.40 12.16 -19.91
C VAL A 258 -5.26 13.18 -20.68
N GLU A 259 -6.33 13.66 -20.07
CA GLU A 259 -7.21 14.68 -20.67
C GLU A 259 -6.46 15.98 -20.98
N ALA A 260 -5.57 16.41 -20.07
CA ALA A 260 -4.73 17.59 -20.24
C ALA A 260 -3.55 17.39 -21.22
N GLY A 261 -3.39 16.19 -21.80
CA GLY A 261 -2.29 15.87 -22.72
C GLY A 261 -0.90 15.76 -22.08
N THR A 262 -0.81 15.76 -20.74
CA THR A 262 0.45 15.66 -20.00
C THR A 262 0.86 14.22 -19.65
N ALA A 263 -0.04 13.25 -19.93
CA ALA A 263 0.24 11.81 -19.84
C ALA A 263 -0.40 11.11 -21.04
N SER A 264 0.41 10.75 -22.04
CA SER A 264 -0.10 10.27 -23.35
C SER A 264 0.06 8.76 -23.57
N SER A 265 0.72 8.02 -22.65
CA SER A 265 0.92 6.57 -22.83
C SER A 265 -0.41 5.79 -22.77
N GLU A 266 -0.50 4.69 -23.52
CA GLU A 266 -1.66 3.78 -23.47
C GLU A 266 -1.87 3.22 -22.06
N GLN A 267 -0.78 2.97 -21.32
CA GLN A 267 -0.86 2.54 -19.92
C GLN A 267 -1.51 3.62 -19.03
N ALA A 268 -1.19 4.91 -19.22
CA ALA A 268 -1.82 5.99 -18.47
C ALA A 268 -3.32 6.10 -18.77
N LYS A 269 -3.71 5.94 -20.03
CA LYS A 269 -5.14 5.93 -20.45
C LYS A 269 -5.89 4.76 -19.78
N ALA A 270 -5.33 3.55 -19.86
CA ALA A 270 -5.92 2.37 -19.25
C ALA A 270 -6.03 2.51 -17.71
N SER A 271 -4.99 3.05 -17.06
CA SER A 271 -5.01 3.31 -15.62
C SER A 271 -6.09 4.34 -15.23
N GLY A 272 -6.18 5.45 -15.96
CA GLY A 272 -7.19 6.48 -15.71
C GLY A 272 -8.62 5.96 -15.84
N ALA A 273 -8.88 5.07 -16.80
CA ALA A 273 -10.19 4.41 -16.99
C ALA A 273 -10.61 3.54 -15.79
N GLY A 274 -9.65 3.11 -14.96
CA GLY A 274 -9.89 2.33 -13.75
C GLY A 274 -10.50 3.11 -12.57
N ALA A 275 -10.59 4.44 -12.64
CA ALA A 275 -11.04 5.26 -11.51
C ALA A 275 -12.48 4.93 -11.08
N ARG A 276 -13.42 4.90 -12.04
CA ARG A 276 -14.83 4.58 -11.74
C ARG A 276 -15.04 3.15 -11.23
N PRO A 277 -14.56 2.08 -11.89
CA PRO A 277 -14.70 0.71 -11.38
C PRO A 277 -14.14 0.55 -9.97
N MET A 278 -13.03 1.21 -9.66
CA MET A 278 -12.43 1.16 -8.31
C MET A 278 -13.31 1.88 -7.28
N ALA A 279 -13.91 3.02 -7.63
CA ALA A 279 -14.84 3.74 -6.77
C ALA A 279 -16.13 2.93 -6.51
N GLU A 280 -16.68 2.29 -7.53
CA GLU A 280 -17.85 1.40 -7.42
C GLU A 280 -17.56 0.23 -6.47
N LEU A 281 -16.37 -0.39 -6.58
CA LEU A 281 -15.94 -1.45 -5.69
C LEU A 281 -15.78 -0.95 -4.24
N ALA A 282 -15.16 0.22 -4.05
CA ALA A 282 -15.04 0.85 -2.74
C ALA A 282 -16.42 1.11 -2.10
N TRP A 283 -17.37 1.62 -2.86
CA TRP A 283 -18.72 1.90 -2.39
C TRP A 283 -19.48 0.62 -2.02
N LYS A 284 -19.28 -0.46 -2.77
CA LYS A 284 -19.82 -1.79 -2.43
C LYS A 284 -19.37 -2.24 -1.03
N PHE A 285 -18.10 -2.08 -0.68
CA PHE A 285 -17.60 -2.41 0.66
C PHE A 285 -18.21 -1.50 1.74
N ALA A 286 -18.32 -0.20 1.50
CA ALA A 286 -19.00 0.71 2.40
C ALA A 286 -20.46 0.33 2.67
N GLN A 287 -21.16 -0.23 1.68
CA GLN A 287 -22.53 -0.74 1.85
C GLN A 287 -22.60 -2.06 2.63
N LEU A 288 -21.59 -2.93 2.51
CA LEU A 288 -21.49 -4.17 3.28
C LEU A 288 -21.22 -3.89 4.75
N ASP A 289 -20.38 -2.91 5.05
CA ASP A 289 -20.09 -2.45 6.41
C ASP A 289 -21.36 -2.03 7.15
N ARG A 290 -22.23 -1.25 6.50
CA ARG A 290 -23.54 -0.83 7.05
C ARG A 290 -24.49 -1.99 7.39
N LYS A 291 -24.34 -3.14 6.72
CA LYS A 291 -25.18 -4.31 6.98
C LYS A 291 -24.65 -5.15 8.13
N SER A 292 -23.35 -5.12 8.39
CA SER A 292 -22.72 -5.87 9.48
C SER A 292 -22.91 -5.18 10.84
N THR A 293 -23.21 -3.88 10.85
CA THR A 293 -23.44 -3.08 12.07
C THR A 293 -24.91 -2.97 12.50
N ARG A 294 -25.83 -3.62 11.78
CA ARG A 294 -27.25 -3.77 12.12
C ARG A 294 -27.56 -5.19 12.53
#